data_bb86ba6af15551405f9757e0ca241dd0
#
_entry.id   bb86ba6af15551405f9757e0ca241dd0
#
_cell.length_a   1.000
_cell.length_b   1.000
_cell.length_c   1.000
_cell.angle_alpha   90.00
_cell.angle_beta   90.00
_cell.angle_gamma   90.00
#
_symmetry.space_group_name_H-M   'P 1'
#
loop_
_entity.id
_entity.type
_entity.pdbx_description
1 polymer ?
#
loop_
_entity_poly.entity_id
_entity_poly.type
_entity_poly.pdbx_seq_one_letter_code
_entity_poly.pdbx_strand_id
1 'polypeptide(L)'
;ASEKDFIPANLGLGIAYVKAVDESNKVTFGLDVNKLLVPTPPALGDTNGLVKYHSIGVVSSWFSSFSDAPGGFSEELKEFQVSAGAEYSYNNQFAFRVGYFYENTTKGNRKYFTVGVGLNYNMFGLNFSYLVPSGNGINRNPLSNTLRFSIIFNLDKETAAPGTSTQQ
;
A
#
# COMPACT_ATOMS: atom_id res chain seq x y z
N ALA A 1 29.59 -14.68 -17.54
CA ALA A 1 28.78 -14.93 -16.32
C ALA A 1 27.54 -14.10 -16.45
N SER A 2 26.35 -14.73 -16.42
CA SER A 2 25.08 -13.99 -16.41
C SER A 2 24.96 -13.33 -15.04
N GLU A 3 25.00 -12.01 -15.00
CA GLU A 3 24.63 -11.25 -13.80
C GLU A 3 23.19 -11.60 -13.46
N LYS A 4 22.98 -12.20 -12.30
CA LYS A 4 21.65 -12.51 -11.80
C LYS A 4 21.23 -11.38 -10.86
N ASP A 5 20.27 -10.59 -11.30
CA ASP A 5 19.61 -9.62 -10.43
C ASP A 5 18.48 -10.29 -9.63
N PHE A 6 18.26 -9.82 -8.42
CA PHE A 6 17.14 -10.30 -7.62
C PHE A 6 15.82 -9.75 -8.15
N ILE A 7 14.81 -10.62 -8.25
CA ILE A 7 13.45 -10.19 -8.51
C ILE A 7 12.96 -9.43 -7.27
N PRO A 8 12.48 -8.18 -7.42
CA PRO A 8 11.99 -7.43 -6.28
C PRO A 8 10.78 -8.15 -5.66
N ALA A 9 10.96 -8.65 -4.45
CA ALA A 9 9.89 -9.19 -3.62
C ALA A 9 9.51 -8.16 -2.55
N ASN A 10 8.26 -8.13 -2.14
CA ASN A 10 7.74 -7.23 -1.13
C ASN A 10 6.96 -8.02 -0.08
N LEU A 11 7.25 -7.76 1.19
CA LEU A 11 6.45 -8.24 2.30
C LEU A 11 5.53 -7.10 2.76
N GLY A 12 4.22 -7.33 2.66
CA GLY A 12 3.20 -6.41 3.15
C GLY A 12 2.39 -7.04 4.27
N LEU A 13 2.22 -6.32 5.36
CA LEU A 13 1.35 -6.66 6.46
C LEU A 13 0.39 -5.51 6.70
N GLY A 14 -0.91 -5.82 6.73
CA GLY A 14 -1.94 -4.82 6.94
C GLY A 14 -2.97 -5.26 7.96
N ILE A 15 -3.53 -4.27 8.63
CA ILE A 15 -4.66 -4.44 9.54
C ILE A 15 -5.73 -3.41 9.21
N ALA A 16 -6.99 -3.83 9.22
CA ALA A 16 -8.12 -2.94 9.08
C ALA A 16 -9.09 -3.13 10.25
N TYR A 17 -9.54 -2.00 10.80
CA TYR A 17 -10.55 -1.96 11.85
C TYR A 17 -11.79 -1.23 11.35
N VAL A 18 -12.93 -1.91 11.40
CA VAL A 18 -14.21 -1.38 10.95
C VAL A 18 -15.13 -1.20 12.15
N LYS A 19 -15.66 0.02 12.32
CA LYS A 19 -16.64 0.35 13.34
C LYS A 19 -17.91 0.87 12.67
N ALA A 20 -19.02 0.16 12.87
CA ALA A 20 -20.34 0.70 12.62
C ALA A 20 -20.68 1.68 13.77
N VAL A 21 -20.97 2.90 13.42
CA VAL A 21 -21.42 3.93 14.37
C VAL A 21 -22.92 3.78 14.58
N ASP A 22 -23.65 3.57 13.49
CA ASP A 22 -25.06 3.24 13.43
C ASP A 22 -25.38 2.46 12.15
N GLU A 23 -26.64 2.25 11.82
CA GLU A 23 -27.08 1.48 10.64
C GLU A 23 -26.62 2.10 9.30
N SER A 24 -26.43 3.40 9.28
CA SER A 24 -26.06 4.16 8.08
C SER A 24 -24.60 4.58 8.04
N ASN A 25 -23.95 4.68 9.20
CA ASN A 25 -22.65 5.29 9.36
C ASN A 25 -21.58 4.26 9.77
N LYS A 26 -20.50 4.20 9.00
CA LYS A 26 -19.39 3.28 9.24
C LYS A 26 -18.06 4.02 9.08
N VAL A 27 -17.15 3.76 10.00
CA VAL A 27 -15.76 4.24 9.93
C VAL A 27 -14.83 3.06 9.84
N THR A 28 -13.89 3.12 8.92
CA THR A 28 -12.85 2.12 8.74
C THR A 28 -11.49 2.78 8.90
N PHE A 29 -10.60 2.16 9.66
CA PHE A 29 -9.19 2.53 9.78
C PHE A 29 -8.34 1.42 9.20
N GLY A 30 -7.31 1.80 8.44
CA GLY A 30 -6.34 0.88 7.87
C GLY A 30 -4.93 1.30 8.21
N LEU A 31 -4.07 0.32 8.48
CA LEU A 31 -2.63 0.49 8.64
C LEU A 31 -1.93 -0.62 7.89
N ASP A 32 -1.00 -0.25 7.02
CA ASP A 32 -0.17 -1.18 6.26
C ASP A 32 1.30 -0.85 6.46
N VAL A 33 2.10 -1.89 6.59
CA VAL A 33 3.55 -1.82 6.65
C VAL A 33 4.12 -2.71 5.57
N ASN A 34 4.97 -2.14 4.73
CA ASN A 34 5.61 -2.85 3.63
C ASN A 34 7.12 -2.77 3.74
N LYS A 35 7.82 -3.85 3.39
CA LYS A 35 9.27 -3.92 3.29
C LYS A 35 9.65 -4.59 1.97
N LEU A 36 10.57 -3.96 1.23
CA LEU A 36 11.18 -4.56 0.05
C LEU A 36 12.20 -5.61 0.49
N LEU A 37 12.03 -6.84 0.00
CA LEU A 37 12.88 -7.98 0.32
C LEU A 37 13.98 -8.17 -0.73
N VAL A 38 14.81 -7.15 -0.91
CA VAL A 38 15.98 -7.20 -1.78
C VAL A 38 17.22 -6.97 -0.92
N PRO A 39 18.20 -7.88 -0.97
CA PRO A 39 19.42 -7.70 -0.18
C PRO A 39 20.17 -6.44 -0.57
N THR A 40 20.81 -5.81 0.40
CA THR A 40 21.65 -4.65 0.17
C THR A 40 22.87 -5.05 -0.68
N PRO A 41 23.12 -4.41 -1.84
CA PRO A 41 24.28 -4.70 -2.65
C PRO A 41 25.58 -4.31 -1.91
N PRO A 42 26.66 -5.05 -2.12
CA PRO A 42 27.94 -4.73 -1.50
C PRO A 42 28.49 -3.38 -1.99
N ALA A 43 29.45 -2.83 -1.23
CA ALA A 43 30.08 -1.57 -1.59
C ALA A 43 30.75 -1.63 -2.97
N LEU A 44 30.77 -0.48 -3.66
CA LEU A 44 31.44 -0.36 -4.97
C LEU A 44 32.92 -0.76 -4.86
N GLY A 45 33.35 -1.72 -5.69
CA GLY A 45 34.71 -2.25 -5.71
C GLY A 45 34.93 -3.54 -4.91
N ASP A 46 33.95 -3.99 -4.13
CA ASP A 46 33.99 -5.29 -3.44
C ASP A 46 33.58 -6.44 -4.38
N THR A 47 34.54 -6.94 -5.16
CA THR A 47 34.35 -8.06 -6.09
C THR A 47 33.96 -9.37 -5.37
N ASN A 48 34.52 -9.62 -4.19
CA ASN A 48 34.19 -10.83 -3.42
C ASN A 48 32.76 -10.75 -2.87
N GLY A 49 32.35 -9.59 -2.38
CA GLY A 49 30.99 -9.31 -1.97
C GLY A 49 29.99 -9.50 -3.11
N LEU A 50 30.33 -9.03 -4.33
CA LEU A 50 29.48 -9.22 -5.52
C LEU A 50 29.28 -10.69 -5.88
N VAL A 51 30.35 -11.50 -5.88
CA VAL A 51 30.26 -12.94 -6.14
C VAL A 51 29.36 -13.63 -5.13
N LYS A 52 29.50 -13.28 -3.84
CA LYS A 52 28.67 -13.81 -2.77
C LYS A 52 27.22 -13.36 -2.94
N TYR A 53 26.98 -12.10 -3.25
CA TYR A 53 25.65 -11.50 -3.49
C TYR A 53 24.92 -12.25 -4.61
N HIS A 54 25.53 -12.46 -5.75
CA HIS A 54 24.93 -13.19 -6.87
C HIS A 54 24.79 -14.71 -6.63
N SER A 55 25.46 -15.26 -5.61
CA SER A 55 25.36 -16.67 -5.23
C SER A 55 24.22 -16.96 -4.25
N ILE A 56 23.64 -15.93 -3.62
CA ILE A 56 22.54 -16.09 -2.66
C ILE A 56 21.30 -16.63 -3.39
N GLY A 57 20.68 -17.67 -2.84
CA GLY A 57 19.41 -18.17 -3.35
C GLY A 57 18.26 -17.18 -3.09
N VAL A 58 17.28 -17.12 -3.99
CA VAL A 58 16.15 -16.18 -3.94
C VAL A 58 15.44 -16.19 -2.57
N VAL A 59 15.13 -17.36 -2.03
CA VAL A 59 14.46 -17.48 -0.73
C VAL A 59 15.37 -17.02 0.42
N SER A 60 16.65 -17.37 0.35
CA SER A 60 17.64 -16.92 1.35
C SER A 60 17.84 -15.41 1.32
N SER A 61 17.72 -14.77 0.14
CA SER A 61 17.83 -13.33 0.00
C SER A 61 16.69 -12.58 0.70
N TRP A 62 15.48 -13.16 0.73
CA TRP A 62 14.36 -12.57 1.47
C TRP A 62 14.61 -12.50 2.97
N PHE A 63 15.17 -13.57 3.53
CA PHE A 63 15.49 -13.60 4.97
C PHE A 63 16.71 -12.73 5.31
N SER A 64 17.72 -12.71 4.45
CA SER A 64 18.90 -11.88 4.69
C SER A 64 18.57 -10.39 4.67
N SER A 65 17.57 -9.96 3.87
CA SER A 65 17.13 -8.56 3.79
C SER A 65 16.55 -7.99 5.10
N PHE A 66 16.39 -8.79 6.15
CA PHE A 66 16.00 -8.31 7.49
C PHE A 66 17.17 -7.99 8.40
N SER A 67 18.42 -8.26 7.98
CA SER A 67 19.59 -8.09 8.83
C SER A 67 20.85 -7.67 8.06
N ASP A 68 20.72 -7.20 6.84
CA ASP A 68 21.85 -6.89 5.95
C ASP A 68 22.13 -5.38 5.83
N ALA A 69 21.36 -4.54 6.51
CA ALA A 69 21.62 -3.11 6.51
C ALA A 69 22.94 -2.78 7.23
N PRO A 70 23.87 -2.07 6.57
CA PRO A 70 25.19 -1.71 7.14
C PRO A 70 25.11 -0.94 8.46
N GLY A 71 24.07 -0.14 8.67
CA GLY A 71 23.80 0.63 9.88
C GLY A 71 23.03 -0.13 10.96
N GLY A 72 22.85 -1.46 10.80
CA GLY A 72 22.16 -2.30 11.76
C GLY A 72 20.67 -2.03 11.87
N PHE A 73 20.05 -2.40 13.00
CA PHE A 73 18.61 -2.37 13.21
C PHE A 73 17.95 -0.99 12.95
N SER A 74 18.65 0.09 13.25
CA SER A 74 18.11 1.44 13.00
C SER A 74 18.01 1.78 11.51
N GLU A 75 18.86 1.20 10.69
CA GLU A 75 18.79 1.35 9.23
C GLU A 75 17.74 0.42 8.63
N GLU A 76 17.61 -0.79 9.15
CA GLU A 76 16.54 -1.72 8.80
C GLU A 76 15.15 -1.08 8.97
N LEU A 77 14.93 -0.37 10.07
CA LEU A 77 13.66 0.34 10.31
C LEU A 77 13.36 1.41 9.26
N LYS A 78 14.38 1.97 8.60
CA LYS A 78 14.19 2.96 7.54
C LYS A 78 13.74 2.34 6.21
N GLU A 79 13.83 1.03 6.05
CA GLU A 79 13.39 0.31 4.86
C GLU A 79 11.89 0.01 4.86
N PHE A 80 11.24 0.22 6.00
CA PHE A 80 9.81 0.06 6.09
C PHE A 80 9.07 1.27 5.52
N GLN A 81 8.08 0.97 4.71
CA GLN A 81 7.09 1.91 4.21
C GLN A 81 5.82 1.75 5.03
N VAL A 82 5.24 2.83 5.47
CA VAL A 82 4.04 2.83 6.31
C VAL A 82 2.93 3.60 5.62
N SER A 83 1.75 2.98 5.54
CA SER A 83 0.53 3.62 5.06
C SER A 83 -0.52 3.58 6.15
N ALA A 84 -1.14 4.71 6.43
CA ALA A 84 -2.28 4.80 7.33
C ALA A 84 -3.44 5.49 6.63
N GLY A 85 -4.66 5.03 6.86
CA GLY A 85 -5.84 5.61 6.23
C GLY A 85 -7.09 5.48 7.06
N ALA A 86 -8.06 6.35 6.76
CA ALA A 86 -9.39 6.27 7.31
C ALA A 86 -10.43 6.49 6.21
N GLU A 87 -11.54 5.78 6.33
CA GLU A 87 -12.71 5.91 5.48
C GLU A 87 -13.93 6.13 6.35
N TYR A 88 -14.72 7.14 6.03
CA TYR A 88 -16.08 7.30 6.49
C TYR A 88 -17.04 6.93 5.38
N SER A 89 -17.98 6.04 5.67
CA SER A 89 -18.99 5.56 4.72
C SER A 89 -20.38 5.82 5.25
N TYR A 90 -21.23 6.42 4.40
CA TYR A 90 -22.62 6.71 4.69
C TYR A 90 -23.54 5.90 3.76
N ASN A 91 -24.46 5.13 4.33
CA ASN A 91 -25.41 4.24 3.65
C ASN A 91 -24.77 3.29 2.61
N ASN A 92 -23.46 3.01 2.70
CA ASN A 92 -22.67 2.33 1.69
C ASN A 92 -22.76 2.99 0.29
N GLN A 93 -23.30 4.20 0.21
CA GLN A 93 -23.44 4.98 -1.03
C GLN A 93 -22.36 6.03 -1.16
N PHE A 94 -22.06 6.74 -0.08
CA PHE A 94 -21.01 7.76 -0.06
C PHE A 94 -19.85 7.27 0.77
N ALA A 95 -18.64 7.55 0.29
CA ALA A 95 -17.42 7.29 1.03
C ALA A 95 -16.50 8.51 0.96
N PHE A 96 -15.94 8.90 2.09
CA PHE A 96 -14.86 9.88 2.18
C PHE A 96 -13.62 9.19 2.73
N ARG A 97 -12.48 9.39 2.08
CA ARG A 97 -11.23 8.69 2.40
C ARG A 97 -10.12 9.68 2.58
N VAL A 98 -9.31 9.44 3.61
CA VAL A 98 -8.05 10.15 3.81
C VAL A 98 -6.96 9.12 4.09
N GLY A 99 -5.75 9.40 3.63
CA GLY A 99 -4.61 8.52 3.85
C GLY A 99 -3.31 9.28 3.89
N TYR A 100 -2.32 8.66 4.49
CA TYR A 100 -0.96 9.15 4.53
C TYR A 100 0.00 8.00 4.23
N PHE A 101 0.95 8.25 3.34
CA PHE A 101 2.04 7.34 3.01
C PHE A 101 3.36 7.94 3.45
N TYR A 102 4.17 7.13 4.11
CA TYR A 102 5.49 7.49 4.59
C TYR A 102 6.55 6.50 4.14
N GLU A 103 7.61 7.01 3.56
CA GLU A 103 8.84 6.31 3.24
C GLU A 103 10.03 7.15 3.71
N ASN A 104 11.05 6.50 4.25
CA ASN A 104 12.20 7.21 4.80
C ASN A 104 12.96 7.99 3.72
N THR A 105 13.56 9.11 4.10
CA THR A 105 14.30 10.01 3.22
C THR A 105 15.51 9.35 2.55
N THR A 106 16.11 8.35 3.17
CA THR A 106 17.27 7.62 2.67
C THR A 106 16.92 6.47 1.72
N LYS A 107 15.64 6.07 1.66
CA LYS A 107 15.19 4.89 0.90
C LYS A 107 14.18 5.22 -0.21
N GLY A 108 13.91 6.48 -0.51
CA GLY A 108 13.03 6.91 -1.60
C GLY A 108 12.33 8.25 -1.32
N ASN A 109 12.22 8.65 -0.04
CA ASN A 109 11.68 9.95 0.40
C ASN A 109 10.28 10.25 -0.13
N ARG A 110 9.44 9.23 -0.30
CA ARG A 110 8.07 9.42 -0.75
C ARG A 110 7.16 9.65 0.45
N LYS A 111 6.58 10.83 0.53
CA LYS A 111 5.61 11.20 1.57
C LYS A 111 4.48 11.93 0.89
N TYR A 112 3.25 11.48 1.11
CA TYR A 112 2.10 12.14 0.51
C TYR A 112 0.83 11.87 1.31
N PHE A 113 -0.06 12.84 1.27
CA PHE A 113 -1.43 12.69 1.68
C PHE A 113 -2.30 12.28 0.50
N THR A 114 -3.33 11.52 0.76
CA THR A 114 -4.38 11.20 -0.20
C THR A 114 -5.72 11.60 0.37
N VAL A 115 -6.56 12.17 -0.49
CA VAL A 115 -7.96 12.41 -0.19
C VAL A 115 -8.78 11.77 -1.30
N GLY A 116 -9.93 11.22 -0.96
CA GLY A 116 -10.79 10.57 -1.94
C GLY A 116 -12.24 10.62 -1.56
N VAL A 117 -13.09 10.58 -2.56
CA VAL A 117 -14.54 10.46 -2.42
C VAL A 117 -15.04 9.34 -3.30
N GLY A 118 -16.02 8.59 -2.80
CA GLY A 118 -16.69 7.52 -3.51
C GLY A 118 -18.19 7.73 -3.51
N LEU A 119 -18.82 7.38 -4.61
CA LEU A 119 -20.27 7.36 -4.77
C LEU A 119 -20.66 6.01 -5.37
N ASN A 120 -21.52 5.27 -4.67
CA ASN A 120 -22.09 4.01 -5.16
C ASN A 120 -23.61 4.18 -5.29
N TYR A 121 -24.12 3.97 -6.47
CA TYR A 121 -25.55 4.04 -6.74
C TYR A 121 -25.97 2.88 -7.63
N ASN A 122 -26.81 2.00 -7.11
CA ASN A 122 -27.22 0.77 -7.78
C ASN A 122 -26.00 -0.05 -8.27
N MET A 123 -25.87 -0.20 -9.58
CA MET A 123 -24.77 -0.92 -10.21
C MET A 123 -23.56 -0.04 -10.55
N PHE A 124 -23.63 1.27 -10.30
CA PHE A 124 -22.57 2.22 -10.65
C PHE A 124 -21.79 2.64 -9.41
N GLY A 125 -20.48 2.61 -9.51
CA GLY A 125 -19.56 3.18 -8.54
C GLY A 125 -18.67 4.22 -9.21
N LEU A 126 -18.56 5.40 -8.59
CA LEU A 126 -17.64 6.48 -9.01
C LEU A 126 -16.67 6.73 -7.86
N ASN A 127 -15.38 6.76 -8.15
CA ASN A 127 -14.38 7.12 -7.17
C ASN A 127 -13.46 8.19 -7.72
N PHE A 128 -13.21 9.20 -6.91
CA PHE A 128 -12.23 10.25 -7.17
C PHE A 128 -11.20 10.22 -6.05
N SER A 129 -9.94 10.36 -6.41
CA SER A 129 -8.87 10.52 -5.42
C SER A 129 -7.80 11.47 -5.92
N TYR A 130 -7.26 12.23 -4.99
CA TYR A 130 -6.20 13.20 -5.24
C TYR A 130 -5.03 12.97 -4.30
N LEU A 131 -3.84 12.99 -4.84
CA LEU A 131 -2.59 12.80 -4.11
C LEU A 131 -1.87 14.14 -3.97
N VAL A 132 -1.64 14.53 -2.71
CA VAL A 132 -0.93 15.75 -2.34
C VAL A 132 0.45 15.37 -1.83
N PRO A 133 1.54 15.73 -2.50
CA PRO A 133 2.88 15.45 -2.02
C PRO A 133 3.14 16.22 -0.72
N SER A 134 3.73 15.54 0.25
CA SER A 134 4.14 16.10 1.53
C SER A 134 5.66 15.99 1.63
N GLY A 135 6.38 17.07 1.45
CA GLY A 135 7.83 17.08 1.57
C GLY A 135 8.50 18.18 0.74
N ASN A 136 9.59 18.70 1.27
CA ASN A 136 10.45 19.67 0.61
C ASN A 136 11.61 18.92 -0.05
N GLY A 137 11.83 19.12 -1.34
CA GLY A 137 12.99 18.55 -2.03
C GLY A 137 12.82 18.43 -3.54
N ILE A 138 13.94 18.29 -4.23
CA ILE A 138 14.05 18.15 -5.68
C ILE A 138 13.44 16.81 -6.18
N ASN A 139 13.40 15.81 -5.30
CA ASN A 139 12.81 14.50 -5.58
C ASN A 139 11.31 14.48 -5.25
N ARG A 140 10.54 15.26 -6.02
CA ARG A 140 9.09 15.13 -5.96
C ARG A 140 8.70 13.73 -6.46
N ASN A 141 7.80 13.09 -5.71
CA ASN A 141 7.16 11.87 -6.18
C ASN A 141 6.64 12.09 -7.61
N PRO A 142 6.99 11.22 -8.58
CA PRO A 142 6.47 11.32 -9.96
C PRO A 142 4.94 11.38 -10.04
N LEU A 143 4.26 10.84 -9.02
CA LEU A 143 2.80 10.86 -8.89
C LEU A 143 2.26 12.11 -8.17
N SER A 144 3.10 13.15 -7.98
CA SER A 144 2.68 14.42 -7.37
C SER A 144 1.52 15.04 -8.13
N ASN A 145 0.53 15.54 -7.39
CA ASN A 145 -0.66 16.20 -7.97
C ASN A 145 -1.43 15.29 -8.95
N THR A 146 -1.48 13.99 -8.66
CA THR A 146 -2.22 13.05 -9.50
C THR A 146 -3.67 12.99 -9.07
N LEU A 147 -4.56 13.32 -9.98
CA LEU A 147 -5.98 13.05 -9.87
C LEU A 147 -6.28 11.69 -10.51
N ARG A 148 -6.96 10.84 -9.79
CA ARG A 148 -7.47 9.55 -10.30
C ARG A 148 -8.97 9.53 -10.20
N PHE A 149 -9.61 9.05 -11.26
CA PHE A 149 -11.01 8.70 -11.19
C PHE A 149 -11.21 7.28 -11.72
N SER A 150 -12.19 6.58 -11.17
CA SER A 150 -12.58 5.26 -11.65
C SER A 150 -14.09 5.10 -11.63
N ILE A 151 -14.59 4.37 -12.62
CA ILE A 151 -15.99 3.97 -12.75
C ILE A 151 -16.02 2.46 -12.58
N ILE A 152 -16.90 1.99 -11.72
CA ILE A 152 -17.07 0.56 -11.42
C ILE A 152 -18.51 0.19 -11.84
N PHE A 153 -18.66 -0.91 -12.57
CA PHE A 153 -19.93 -1.49 -12.92
C PHE A 153 -20.07 -2.84 -12.22
N ASN A 154 -21.03 -2.96 -11.30
CA ASN A 154 -21.36 -4.20 -10.61
C ASN A 154 -22.54 -4.85 -11.33
N LEU A 155 -22.27 -5.81 -12.19
CA LEU A 155 -23.29 -6.47 -13.01
C LEU A 155 -24.08 -7.55 -12.25
N ASP A 156 -23.52 -8.08 -11.15
CA ASP A 156 -24.06 -9.19 -10.36
C ASP A 156 -24.82 -8.73 -9.11
N LYS A 157 -25.54 -7.64 -9.17
CA LYS A 157 -26.47 -7.32 -8.09
C LYS A 157 -27.74 -8.14 -8.27
N GLU A 158 -27.68 -9.39 -7.84
CA GLU A 158 -28.86 -10.23 -7.66
C GLU A 158 -29.84 -9.47 -6.78
N THR A 159 -30.94 -9.06 -7.34
CA THR A 159 -32.05 -8.45 -6.63
C THR A 159 -32.57 -9.54 -5.69
N ALA A 160 -32.26 -9.44 -4.42
CA ALA A 160 -32.92 -10.26 -3.41
C ALA A 160 -34.42 -10.01 -3.54
N ALA A 161 -35.11 -10.93 -4.16
CA ALA A 161 -36.57 -10.93 -4.21
C ALA A 161 -37.08 -10.97 -2.78
N PRO A 162 -38.07 -10.14 -2.41
CA PRO A 162 -38.69 -10.20 -1.09
C PRO A 162 -39.30 -11.58 -0.92
N GLY A 163 -38.81 -12.28 0.13
CA GLY A 163 -39.18 -13.67 0.42
C GLY A 163 -40.68 -13.87 0.47
N THR A 164 -41.16 -14.76 -0.38
CA THR A 164 -42.46 -15.37 -0.25
C THR A 164 -42.43 -16.28 0.97
N SER A 165 -43.00 -15.80 2.07
CA SER A 165 -43.33 -16.63 3.23
C SER A 165 -44.41 -17.60 2.82
N THR A 166 -44.06 -18.84 2.50
CA THR A 166 -45.01 -19.93 2.41
C THR A 166 -45.16 -20.50 3.81
N GLN A 167 -46.27 -20.18 4.44
CA GLN A 167 -46.80 -20.92 5.57
C GLN A 167 -47.28 -22.30 5.07
N GLN A 168 -46.84 -23.35 5.69
CA GLN A 168 -47.61 -24.57 6.00
C GLN A 168 -47.08 -25.17 7.29
#